data_ce1309b245231e71ceefd40fd2e65612
#
_entry.id   ce1309b245231e71ceefd40fd2e65612
#
_cell.length_a   1.000
_cell.length_b   1.000
_cell.length_c   1.000
_cell.angle_alpha   90.00
_cell.angle_beta   90.00
_cell.angle_gamma   90.00
#
_symmetry.space_group_name_H-M   'P 1'
#
loop_
_entity.id
_entity.type
_entity.pdbx_description
1 polymer ?
#
loop_
_entity_poly.entity_id
_entity_poly.type
_entity_poly.pdbx_seq_one_letter_code
_entity_poly.pdbx_strand_id
1 'polypeptide(L)'
;MKYHLPRPQAEPAHTPPAAGPHLLDVSMFWGATGGVRRVLTAKHERLRELGWRHTVIAPGARGSGLIDCGGLPLPHSGGYRMVLGRGRAMRQMAFVAPDLIESADPYTLAWASLAAAERLRVPAVAFCHSNLPAVMARLASGAGAAATWRGRTAERWARRYLVNLYRHFDLVMAPSIGLAQSLQAWGVPRVTVQPLGVDCSVFTPCAQDEAWRRELCREHGLDASTRIFIYTGRYAPEKNLQLLADAVRRLGKGHVLVAVGNGPAPPAGPQVLRLPPENDGHRLARMVASADVYVHAGDQETFGLGVLEAMACGTPVVAARAAGLAELAYGAGLLVSRPKVDAWAEAMEASLSSNHAAQRRNALARAQAQDWPRVMAQMTQRYTALLGRAAAPAEAPPARAGLALPSLASPLARHR
;
A
#
# COMPACT_ATOMS: atom_id res chain seq x y z
N MET A 1 -55.61 32.52 -45.93
CA MET A 1 -55.21 32.32 -44.51
C MET A 1 -53.89 31.59 -44.49
N LYS A 2 -52.78 32.31 -44.20
CA LYS A 2 -51.44 31.72 -44.06
C LYS A 2 -51.17 31.44 -42.54
N TYR A 3 -51.08 30.20 -42.17
CA TYR A 3 -50.72 29.81 -40.80
C TYR A 3 -49.25 30.05 -40.61
N HIS A 4 -48.90 30.97 -39.71
CA HIS A 4 -47.53 31.11 -39.15
C HIS A 4 -47.31 30.07 -38.04
N LEU A 5 -46.43 29.12 -38.28
CA LEU A 5 -45.92 28.21 -37.21
C LEU A 5 -44.86 29.00 -36.42
N PRO A 6 -44.90 28.96 -35.06
CA PRO A 6 -43.85 29.58 -34.26
C PRO A 6 -42.53 28.80 -34.41
N ARG A 7 -41.44 29.55 -34.56
CA ARG A 7 -40.09 28.97 -34.52
C ARG A 7 -39.86 28.27 -33.17
N PRO A 8 -39.26 27.05 -33.14
CA PRO A 8 -38.88 26.43 -31.90
C PRO A 8 -37.85 27.33 -31.20
N GLN A 9 -38.11 27.67 -29.94
CA GLN A 9 -37.14 28.31 -29.05
C GLN A 9 -35.96 27.36 -28.88
N ALA A 10 -34.75 27.83 -29.16
CA ALA A 10 -33.54 27.06 -28.86
C ALA A 10 -33.47 26.81 -27.34
N GLU A 11 -33.54 25.56 -26.95
CA GLU A 11 -33.20 25.16 -25.58
C GLU A 11 -31.83 25.69 -25.22
N PRO A 12 -31.62 26.24 -24.00
CA PRO A 12 -30.31 26.65 -23.58
C PRO A 12 -29.38 25.43 -23.63
N ALA A 13 -28.28 25.57 -24.34
CA ALA A 13 -27.25 24.53 -24.42
C ALA A 13 -26.89 24.10 -23.00
N HIS A 14 -27.21 22.84 -22.62
CA HIS A 14 -26.69 22.22 -21.42
C HIS A 14 -25.18 22.27 -21.51
N THR A 15 -24.58 23.24 -20.85
CA THR A 15 -23.15 23.20 -20.54
C THR A 15 -22.93 21.96 -19.69
N PRO A 16 -22.16 20.96 -20.12
CA PRO A 16 -21.89 19.81 -19.27
C PRO A 16 -21.28 20.33 -17.97
N PRO A 17 -21.66 19.77 -16.81
CA PRO A 17 -21.12 20.19 -15.53
C PRO A 17 -19.59 20.14 -15.64
N ALA A 18 -18.91 21.20 -15.19
CA ALA A 18 -17.47 21.32 -15.26
C ALA A 18 -16.88 20.03 -14.68
N ALA A 19 -16.12 19.31 -15.49
CA ALA A 19 -15.52 18.04 -15.05
C ALA A 19 -14.66 18.31 -13.79
N GLY A 20 -14.90 17.56 -12.71
CA GLY A 20 -14.15 17.71 -11.45
C GLY A 20 -12.63 17.60 -11.64
N PRO A 21 -11.83 17.93 -10.63
CA PRO A 21 -10.37 17.91 -10.70
C PRO A 21 -9.82 16.58 -11.20
N HIS A 22 -8.72 16.61 -11.96
CA HIS A 22 -8.08 15.43 -12.51
C HIS A 22 -6.81 15.08 -11.74
N LEU A 23 -6.85 14.01 -10.96
CA LEU A 23 -5.68 13.42 -10.31
C LEU A 23 -5.04 12.39 -11.23
N LEU A 24 -3.71 12.46 -11.37
CA LEU A 24 -2.90 11.44 -12.00
C LEU A 24 -2.02 10.74 -10.96
N ASP A 25 -2.26 9.45 -10.73
CA ASP A 25 -1.37 8.58 -9.98
C ASP A 25 -0.31 7.93 -10.88
N VAL A 26 0.92 7.88 -10.41
CA VAL A 26 2.05 7.29 -11.13
C VAL A 26 2.77 6.30 -10.24
N SER A 27 2.88 5.03 -10.66
CA SER A 27 3.49 3.99 -9.84
C SER A 27 4.22 2.93 -10.66
N MET A 28 5.39 2.51 -10.18
CA MET A 28 6.07 1.28 -10.63
C MET A 28 5.53 0.03 -9.93
N PHE A 29 4.82 0.19 -8.80
CA PHE A 29 4.28 -0.90 -7.99
C PHE A 29 2.92 -1.41 -8.52
N TRP A 30 2.90 -1.91 -9.75
CA TRP A 30 1.73 -2.46 -10.43
C TRP A 30 1.88 -3.97 -10.70
N GLY A 31 2.26 -4.74 -9.68
CA GLY A 31 2.36 -6.20 -9.76
C GLY A 31 1.00 -6.91 -9.67
N ALA A 32 0.99 -8.20 -9.94
CA ALA A 32 -0.22 -9.03 -9.88
C ALA A 32 -0.84 -9.06 -8.47
N THR A 33 0.01 -9.02 -7.44
CA THR A 33 -0.38 -9.04 -6.02
C THR A 33 0.41 -7.97 -5.28
N GLY A 34 -0.22 -6.87 -4.92
CA GLY A 34 0.50 -5.81 -4.19
C GLY A 34 -0.45 -4.82 -3.51
N GLY A 35 -0.08 -4.40 -2.30
CA GLY A 35 -0.87 -3.44 -1.52
C GLY A 35 -1.06 -2.11 -2.25
N VAL A 36 -0.01 -1.60 -2.92
CA VAL A 36 -0.09 -0.33 -3.67
C VAL A 36 -1.10 -0.41 -4.81
N ARG A 37 -1.11 -1.51 -5.60
CA ARG A 37 -2.12 -1.68 -6.66
C ARG A 37 -3.54 -1.67 -6.09
N ARG A 38 -3.77 -2.37 -4.96
CA ARG A 38 -5.08 -2.41 -4.30
C ARG A 38 -5.52 -1.01 -3.84
N VAL A 39 -4.59 -0.26 -3.25
CA VAL A 39 -4.84 1.15 -2.85
C VAL A 39 -5.20 2.01 -4.06
N LEU A 40 -4.43 1.93 -5.15
CA LEU A 40 -4.69 2.73 -6.36
C LEU A 40 -6.01 2.35 -7.04
N THR A 41 -6.39 1.06 -7.01
CA THR A 41 -7.68 0.60 -7.52
C THR A 41 -8.83 1.14 -6.69
N ALA A 42 -8.79 0.98 -5.36
CA ALA A 42 -9.81 1.54 -4.46
C ALA A 42 -9.91 3.07 -4.59
N LYS A 43 -8.76 3.75 -4.68
CA LYS A 43 -8.69 5.20 -4.92
C LYS A 43 -9.34 5.59 -6.24
N HIS A 44 -9.12 4.81 -7.31
CA HIS A 44 -9.74 5.06 -8.62
C HIS A 44 -11.27 5.02 -8.57
N GLU A 45 -11.82 4.01 -7.93
CA GLU A 45 -13.27 3.84 -7.76
C GLU A 45 -13.87 4.99 -6.94
N ARG A 46 -13.31 5.25 -5.76
CA ARG A 46 -13.84 6.24 -4.82
C ARG A 46 -13.69 7.70 -5.31
N LEU A 47 -12.61 8.04 -6.01
CA LEU A 47 -12.46 9.38 -6.59
C LEU A 47 -13.53 9.67 -7.63
N ARG A 48 -13.89 8.68 -8.46
CA ARG A 48 -14.95 8.81 -9.45
C ARG A 48 -16.31 9.03 -8.80
N GLU A 49 -16.62 8.34 -7.71
CA GLU A 49 -17.82 8.55 -6.90
C GLU A 49 -17.90 9.99 -6.36
N LEU A 50 -16.75 10.59 -6.04
CA LEU A 50 -16.63 11.97 -5.58
C LEU A 50 -16.59 13.02 -6.73
N GLY A 51 -16.79 12.59 -7.97
CA GLY A 51 -16.79 13.47 -9.15
C GLY A 51 -15.40 13.87 -9.65
N TRP A 52 -14.32 13.27 -9.14
CA TRP A 52 -12.96 13.49 -9.64
C TRP A 52 -12.70 12.65 -10.89
N ARG A 53 -11.91 13.19 -11.80
CA ARG A 53 -11.26 12.38 -12.84
C ARG A 53 -10.00 11.74 -12.24
N HIS A 54 -9.77 10.48 -12.53
CA HIS A 54 -8.60 9.78 -12.03
C HIS A 54 -7.98 8.90 -13.12
N THR A 55 -6.69 9.06 -13.31
CA THR A 55 -5.89 8.25 -14.24
C THR A 55 -4.69 7.65 -13.48
N VAL A 56 -4.33 6.42 -13.82
CA VAL A 56 -3.14 5.75 -13.28
C VAL A 56 -2.18 5.43 -14.42
N ILE A 57 -0.94 5.92 -14.34
CA ILE A 57 0.15 5.52 -15.24
C ILE A 57 1.04 4.52 -14.48
N ALA A 58 1.08 3.28 -14.98
CA ALA A 58 1.89 2.22 -14.39
C ALA A 58 2.33 1.17 -15.42
N PRO A 59 3.44 0.44 -15.20
CA PRO A 59 3.90 -0.59 -16.12
C PRO A 59 2.92 -1.76 -16.19
N GLY A 60 2.40 -2.06 -17.38
CA GLY A 60 1.45 -3.15 -17.61
C GLY A 60 0.02 -2.86 -17.14
N ALA A 61 -0.30 -1.62 -16.77
CA ALA A 61 -1.65 -1.20 -16.42
C ALA A 61 -2.57 -1.26 -17.64
N ARG A 62 -3.77 -1.85 -17.49
CA ARG A 62 -4.77 -1.98 -18.57
C ARG A 62 -6.17 -1.79 -18.02
N GLY A 63 -6.99 -1.02 -18.71
CA GLY A 63 -8.38 -0.75 -18.34
C GLY A 63 -8.76 0.71 -18.49
N SER A 64 -9.99 1.06 -18.15
CA SER A 64 -10.47 2.43 -18.15
C SER A 64 -9.69 3.27 -17.13
N GLY A 65 -9.17 4.41 -17.55
CA GLY A 65 -8.34 5.27 -16.69
C GLY A 65 -6.95 4.72 -16.37
N LEU A 66 -6.51 3.61 -16.97
CA LEU A 66 -5.21 2.99 -16.76
C LEU A 66 -4.34 3.09 -18.01
N ILE A 67 -3.11 3.54 -17.87
CA ILE A 67 -2.17 3.76 -18.98
C ILE A 67 -0.88 2.97 -18.73
N ASP A 68 -0.53 2.08 -19.67
CA ASP A 68 0.73 1.34 -19.62
C ASP A 68 1.92 2.22 -20.06
N CYS A 69 2.82 2.49 -19.14
CA CYS A 69 4.07 3.20 -19.46
C CYS A 69 5.21 2.27 -19.95
N GLY A 70 4.94 0.97 -20.07
CA GLY A 70 5.95 -0.02 -20.42
C GLY A 70 6.87 -0.35 -19.24
N GLY A 71 7.99 -1.00 -19.53
CA GLY A 71 8.99 -1.38 -18.53
C GLY A 71 9.48 -2.81 -18.72
N LEU A 72 10.68 -3.09 -18.23
CA LEU A 72 11.28 -4.42 -18.26
C LEU A 72 10.76 -5.26 -17.08
N PRO A 73 10.35 -6.51 -17.30
CA PRO A 73 9.92 -7.38 -16.21
C PRO A 73 11.10 -7.66 -15.27
N LEU A 74 10.83 -7.61 -13.96
CA LEU A 74 11.79 -7.99 -12.92
C LEU A 74 11.56 -9.48 -12.59
N PRO A 75 12.55 -10.36 -12.81
CA PRO A 75 12.44 -11.76 -12.44
C PRO A 75 12.11 -11.94 -10.96
N HIS A 76 11.30 -12.93 -10.63
CA HIS A 76 10.94 -13.34 -9.26
C HIS A 76 10.31 -12.22 -8.39
N SER A 77 9.83 -11.13 -9.00
CA SER A 77 9.29 -9.96 -8.27
C SER A 77 7.78 -9.99 -8.04
N GLY A 78 7.06 -11.03 -8.49
CA GLY A 78 5.59 -11.06 -8.43
C GLY A 78 4.92 -10.18 -9.50
N GLY A 79 5.60 -10.01 -10.65
CA GLY A 79 5.07 -9.28 -11.81
C GLY A 79 5.41 -7.78 -11.84
N TYR A 80 6.30 -7.30 -10.98
CA TYR A 80 6.80 -5.93 -11.08
C TYR A 80 7.66 -5.71 -12.33
N ARG A 81 7.62 -4.48 -12.84
CA ARG A 81 8.38 -4.08 -14.02
C ARG A 81 9.17 -2.81 -13.71
N MET A 82 10.40 -2.73 -14.20
CA MET A 82 11.26 -1.57 -14.01
C MET A 82 11.17 -0.63 -15.20
N VAL A 83 10.89 0.63 -14.96
CA VAL A 83 10.90 1.70 -15.96
C VAL A 83 12.25 2.41 -15.90
N LEU A 84 13.08 2.23 -16.91
CA LEU A 84 14.42 2.84 -16.97
C LEU A 84 14.38 4.25 -17.57
N GLY A 85 13.54 4.47 -18.58
CA GLY A 85 13.44 5.73 -19.30
C GLY A 85 12.23 6.58 -18.90
N ARG A 86 12.42 7.89 -18.69
CA ARG A 86 11.34 8.80 -18.29
C ARG A 86 10.48 9.32 -19.45
N GLY A 87 11.01 9.35 -20.68
CA GLY A 87 10.43 10.08 -21.80
C GLY A 87 9.02 9.62 -22.21
N ARG A 88 8.75 8.31 -22.20
CA ARG A 88 7.41 7.77 -22.51
C ARG A 88 6.39 8.19 -21.46
N ALA A 89 6.72 7.97 -20.19
CA ALA A 89 5.85 8.35 -19.08
C ALA A 89 5.56 9.87 -19.06
N MET A 90 6.58 10.70 -19.26
CA MET A 90 6.40 12.16 -19.33
C MET A 90 5.49 12.60 -20.48
N ARG A 91 5.60 11.99 -21.67
CA ARG A 91 4.68 12.28 -22.79
C ARG A 91 3.25 11.89 -22.46
N GLN A 92 3.06 10.75 -21.81
CA GLN A 92 1.74 10.29 -21.38
C GLN A 92 1.14 11.20 -20.31
N MET A 93 1.94 11.65 -19.32
CA MET A 93 1.50 12.62 -18.31
C MET A 93 1.10 13.96 -18.96
N ALA A 94 1.87 14.43 -19.92
CA ALA A 94 1.55 15.66 -20.66
C ALA A 94 0.28 15.51 -21.50
N PHE A 95 0.04 14.36 -22.09
CA PHE A 95 -1.19 14.06 -22.85
C PHE A 95 -2.44 13.98 -21.95
N VAL A 96 -2.30 13.40 -20.75
CA VAL A 96 -3.39 13.33 -19.75
C VAL A 96 -3.77 14.73 -19.24
N ALA A 97 -2.82 15.66 -19.20
CA ALA A 97 -2.98 17.03 -18.71
C ALA A 97 -3.75 17.08 -17.37
N PRO A 98 -3.24 16.47 -16.30
CA PRO A 98 -3.89 16.44 -15.00
C PRO A 98 -3.77 17.78 -14.27
N ASP A 99 -4.63 17.99 -13.28
CA ASP A 99 -4.56 19.15 -12.39
C ASP A 99 -3.57 18.91 -11.22
N LEU A 100 -3.29 17.64 -10.90
CA LEU A 100 -2.36 17.24 -9.84
C LEU A 100 -1.73 15.88 -10.16
N ILE A 101 -0.43 15.71 -9.87
CA ILE A 101 0.30 14.46 -10.08
C ILE A 101 0.73 13.90 -8.72
N GLU A 102 0.40 12.62 -8.45
CA GLU A 102 0.90 11.89 -7.29
C GLU A 102 1.84 10.76 -7.71
N SER A 103 2.99 10.66 -7.08
CA SER A 103 3.93 9.55 -7.25
C SER A 103 3.86 8.61 -6.06
N ALA A 104 3.56 7.34 -6.32
CA ALA A 104 3.40 6.30 -5.30
C ALA A 104 4.71 5.55 -4.98
N ASP A 105 5.82 5.90 -5.61
CA ASP A 105 7.13 5.27 -5.37
C ASP A 105 8.30 6.23 -5.59
N PRO A 106 9.47 5.98 -4.97
CA PRO A 106 10.60 6.89 -5.04
C PRO A 106 11.60 6.57 -6.18
N TYR A 107 11.14 6.02 -7.30
CA TYR A 107 12.04 5.59 -8.37
C TYR A 107 12.00 6.52 -9.61
N THR A 108 12.30 5.97 -10.78
CA THR A 108 12.39 6.71 -12.05
C THR A 108 11.13 7.50 -12.37
N LEU A 109 9.95 6.93 -12.05
CA LEU A 109 8.67 7.59 -12.30
C LEU A 109 8.42 8.79 -11.38
N ALA A 110 8.96 8.83 -10.16
CA ALA A 110 8.88 10.00 -9.29
C ALA A 110 9.59 11.22 -9.90
N TRP A 111 10.78 11.02 -10.46
CA TRP A 111 11.51 12.08 -11.17
C TRP A 111 10.80 12.51 -12.47
N ALA A 112 10.14 11.55 -13.16
CA ALA A 112 9.30 11.87 -14.32
C ALA A 112 8.08 12.70 -13.92
N SER A 113 7.44 12.37 -12.79
CA SER A 113 6.30 13.10 -12.23
C SER A 113 6.67 14.54 -11.88
N LEU A 114 7.81 14.77 -11.22
CA LEU A 114 8.30 16.11 -10.90
C LEU A 114 8.55 16.94 -12.17
N ALA A 115 9.23 16.37 -13.17
CA ALA A 115 9.51 17.07 -14.42
C ALA A 115 8.23 17.36 -15.22
N ALA A 116 7.23 16.46 -15.18
CA ALA A 116 5.94 16.69 -15.81
C ALA A 116 5.13 17.76 -15.06
N ALA A 117 5.10 17.71 -13.73
CA ALA A 117 4.42 18.69 -12.90
C ALA A 117 4.96 20.11 -13.11
N GLU A 118 6.29 20.25 -13.15
CA GLU A 118 6.96 21.53 -13.46
C GLU A 118 6.55 22.08 -14.84
N ARG A 119 6.57 21.23 -15.88
CA ARG A 119 6.19 21.60 -17.24
C ARG A 119 4.71 21.98 -17.36
N LEU A 120 3.84 21.24 -16.67
CA LEU A 120 2.40 21.48 -16.68
C LEU A 120 1.97 22.58 -15.69
N ARG A 121 2.88 23.01 -14.81
CA ARG A 121 2.62 23.97 -13.73
C ARG A 121 1.53 23.50 -12.77
N VAL A 122 1.54 22.21 -12.43
CA VAL A 122 0.59 21.59 -11.51
C VAL A 122 1.31 21.10 -10.25
N PRO A 123 0.63 20.99 -9.10
CA PRO A 123 1.24 20.45 -7.87
C PRO A 123 1.66 18.99 -8.05
N ALA A 124 2.76 18.63 -7.34
CA ALA A 124 3.27 17.27 -7.25
C ALA A 124 3.20 16.76 -5.81
N VAL A 125 2.62 15.57 -5.62
CA VAL A 125 2.52 14.88 -4.33
C VAL A 125 3.31 13.59 -4.38
N ALA A 126 3.99 13.23 -3.29
CA ALA A 126 4.57 11.91 -3.11
C ALA A 126 3.80 11.13 -2.04
N PHE A 127 3.47 9.87 -2.31
CA PHE A 127 2.99 8.94 -1.29
C PHE A 127 4.06 7.89 -1.00
N CYS A 128 4.58 7.88 0.23
CA CYS A 128 5.65 7.00 0.65
C CYS A 128 5.09 5.63 1.09
N HIS A 129 4.84 4.73 0.15
CA HIS A 129 4.32 3.39 0.44
C HIS A 129 5.38 2.40 0.96
N SER A 130 6.66 2.71 0.86
CA SER A 130 7.73 1.78 1.24
C SER A 130 8.86 2.47 2.02
N ASN A 131 9.43 1.72 2.97
CA ASN A 131 10.65 2.14 3.67
C ASN A 131 11.88 1.75 2.86
N LEU A 132 12.18 2.52 1.79
CA LEU A 132 13.33 2.27 0.92
C LEU A 132 14.67 2.12 1.68
N PRO A 133 15.01 2.93 2.70
CA PRO A 133 16.23 2.74 3.49
C PRO A 133 16.32 1.34 4.11
N ALA A 134 15.25 0.85 4.72
CA ALA A 134 15.24 -0.49 5.33
C ALA A 134 15.37 -1.60 4.28
N VAL A 135 14.73 -1.45 3.11
CA VAL A 135 14.86 -2.38 1.97
C VAL A 135 16.31 -2.43 1.49
N MET A 136 16.94 -1.28 1.28
CA MET A 136 18.33 -1.19 0.81
C MET A 136 19.33 -1.75 1.84
N ALA A 137 19.09 -1.50 3.12
CA ALA A 137 19.91 -2.07 4.19
C ALA A 137 19.85 -3.61 4.18
N ARG A 138 18.67 -4.18 4.04
CA ARG A 138 18.47 -5.64 3.98
C ARG A 138 19.15 -6.25 2.74
N LEU A 139 18.93 -5.67 1.57
CA LEU A 139 19.57 -6.14 0.33
C LEU A 139 21.10 -6.13 0.41
N ALA A 140 21.67 -5.09 1.00
CA ALA A 140 23.12 -4.95 1.13
C ALA A 140 23.72 -5.81 2.25
N SER A 141 22.93 -6.20 3.27
CA SER A 141 23.35 -7.07 4.36
C SER A 141 23.27 -8.55 4.02
N GLY A 142 22.42 -8.94 3.07
CA GLY A 142 22.07 -10.32 2.77
C GLY A 142 20.95 -10.86 3.66
N ALA A 143 20.36 -11.99 3.27
CA ALA A 143 19.26 -12.60 3.99
C ALA A 143 19.73 -13.12 5.37
N GLY A 144 19.05 -12.72 6.45
CA GLY A 144 19.30 -13.22 7.81
C GLY A 144 20.48 -12.59 8.54
N ALA A 145 21.22 -11.66 7.93
CA ALA A 145 22.36 -11.02 8.59
C ALA A 145 21.94 -9.88 9.52
N ALA A 146 22.58 -9.78 10.68
CA ALA A 146 22.56 -8.58 11.51
C ALA A 146 23.03 -7.37 10.66
N ALA A 147 22.66 -6.15 11.06
CA ALA A 147 22.99 -4.93 10.33
C ALA A 147 24.50 -4.79 10.03
N THR A 148 24.91 -5.14 8.82
CA THR A 148 26.31 -5.05 8.39
C THR A 148 26.70 -3.60 8.14
N TRP A 149 28.01 -3.32 8.05
CA TRP A 149 28.49 -1.98 7.66
C TRP A 149 27.98 -1.57 6.27
N ARG A 150 27.88 -2.56 5.33
CA ARG A 150 27.31 -2.37 3.99
C ARG A 150 25.84 -1.97 4.06
N GLY A 151 25.06 -2.67 4.89
CA GLY A 151 23.65 -2.35 5.12
C GLY A 151 23.47 -0.94 5.67
N ARG A 152 24.24 -0.57 6.71
CA ARG A 152 24.20 0.80 7.26
C ARG A 152 24.59 1.88 6.26
N THR A 153 25.54 1.57 5.38
CA THR A 153 25.95 2.51 4.31
C THR A 153 24.85 2.65 3.26
N ALA A 154 24.27 1.53 2.80
CA ALA A 154 23.15 1.53 1.86
C ALA A 154 21.93 2.29 2.42
N GLU A 155 21.62 2.09 3.69
CA GLU A 155 20.56 2.80 4.40
C GLU A 155 20.79 4.31 4.41
N ARG A 156 21.99 4.76 4.76
CA ARG A 156 22.35 6.19 4.76
C ARG A 156 22.26 6.81 3.36
N TRP A 157 22.69 6.09 2.33
CA TRP A 157 22.56 6.52 0.95
C TRP A 157 21.07 6.64 0.54
N ALA A 158 20.27 5.64 0.86
CA ALA A 158 18.83 5.64 0.57
C ALA A 158 18.10 6.79 1.29
N ARG A 159 18.45 7.10 2.54
CA ARG A 159 17.91 8.26 3.27
C ARG A 159 18.25 9.58 2.57
N ARG A 160 19.53 9.78 2.20
CA ARG A 160 19.96 10.98 1.46
C ARG A 160 19.23 11.12 0.13
N TYR A 161 19.07 10.00 -0.57
CA TYR A 161 18.35 9.95 -1.83
C TYR A 161 16.89 10.37 -1.65
N LEU A 162 16.18 9.80 -0.65
CA LEU A 162 14.79 10.16 -0.36
C LEU A 162 14.62 11.64 0.01
N VAL A 163 15.52 12.18 0.85
CA VAL A 163 15.50 13.61 1.21
C VAL A 163 15.69 14.46 -0.04
N ASN A 164 16.65 14.10 -0.88
CA ASN A 164 16.91 14.83 -2.13
C ASN A 164 15.72 14.75 -3.10
N LEU A 165 15.04 13.61 -3.20
CA LEU A 165 13.86 13.44 -4.05
C LEU A 165 12.65 14.18 -3.47
N TYR A 166 12.31 13.90 -2.22
CA TYR A 166 11.04 14.34 -1.63
C TYR A 166 11.00 15.84 -1.34
N ARG A 167 12.13 16.53 -1.19
CA ARG A 167 12.16 17.99 -1.03
C ARG A 167 11.55 18.76 -2.21
N HIS A 168 11.44 18.13 -3.39
CA HIS A 168 10.90 18.74 -4.61
C HIS A 168 9.37 18.59 -4.74
N PHE A 169 8.74 17.76 -3.92
CA PHE A 169 7.29 17.61 -3.90
C PHE A 169 6.61 18.69 -3.05
N ASP A 170 5.42 19.09 -3.42
CA ASP A 170 4.62 20.10 -2.70
C ASP A 170 4.02 19.51 -1.41
N LEU A 171 3.83 18.19 -1.37
CA LEU A 171 3.39 17.42 -0.21
C LEU A 171 3.98 16.02 -0.25
N VAL A 172 4.37 15.50 0.91
CA VAL A 172 4.77 14.10 1.09
C VAL A 172 3.82 13.45 2.08
N MET A 173 3.12 12.41 1.64
CA MET A 173 2.21 11.64 2.48
C MET A 173 2.86 10.34 2.94
N ALA A 174 2.68 10.00 4.22
CA ALA A 174 3.14 8.74 4.81
C ALA A 174 1.96 8.02 5.46
N PRO A 175 1.82 6.68 5.31
CA PRO A 175 0.65 5.94 5.77
C PRO A 175 0.58 5.76 7.29
N SER A 176 1.66 6.04 8.03
CA SER A 176 1.74 5.89 9.49
C SER A 176 2.51 7.03 10.13
N ILE A 177 2.23 7.28 11.42
CA ILE A 177 2.92 8.31 12.22
C ILE A 177 4.41 7.99 12.29
N GLY A 178 4.78 6.73 12.55
CA GLY A 178 6.17 6.30 12.67
C GLY A 178 6.98 6.52 11.39
N LEU A 179 6.39 6.28 10.20
CA LEU A 179 7.07 6.58 8.94
C LEU A 179 7.17 8.08 8.69
N ALA A 180 6.11 8.85 8.99
CA ALA A 180 6.13 10.30 8.87
C ALA A 180 7.21 10.93 9.75
N GLN A 181 7.29 10.53 11.02
CA GLN A 181 8.34 10.97 11.95
C GLN A 181 9.74 10.60 11.45
N SER A 182 9.91 9.40 10.88
CA SER A 182 11.19 8.99 10.30
C SER A 182 11.59 9.88 9.13
N LEU A 183 10.66 10.17 8.21
CA LEU A 183 10.91 11.08 7.08
C LEU A 183 11.27 12.49 7.54
N GLN A 184 10.55 13.02 8.52
CA GLN A 184 10.82 14.34 9.13
C GLN A 184 12.19 14.38 9.82
N ALA A 185 12.52 13.35 10.60
CA ALA A 185 13.82 13.22 11.27
C ALA A 185 15.00 13.12 10.28
N TRP A 186 14.77 12.59 9.08
CA TRP A 186 15.77 12.57 8.01
C TRP A 186 15.90 13.92 7.29
N GLY A 187 14.97 14.86 7.51
CA GLY A 187 14.97 16.19 6.89
C GLY A 187 14.08 16.33 5.66
N VAL A 188 13.11 15.41 5.45
CA VAL A 188 12.10 15.57 4.39
C VAL A 188 11.11 16.67 4.80
N PRO A 189 10.94 17.72 4.00
CA PRO A 189 9.96 18.78 4.31
C PRO A 189 8.53 18.36 3.93
N ARG A 190 7.55 19.09 4.47
CA ARG A 190 6.11 18.98 4.09
C ARG A 190 5.54 17.56 4.20
N VAL A 191 5.98 16.80 5.22
CA VAL A 191 5.46 15.46 5.51
C VAL A 191 4.16 15.55 6.29
N THR A 192 3.15 14.78 5.87
CA THR A 192 1.89 14.59 6.59
C THR A 192 1.53 13.11 6.69
N VAL A 193 0.81 12.76 7.74
CA VAL A 193 0.24 11.41 7.89
C VAL A 193 -1.04 11.31 7.06
N GLN A 194 -1.11 10.31 6.20
CA GLN A 194 -2.30 9.96 5.45
C GLN A 194 -2.48 8.44 5.51
N PRO A 195 -3.32 7.93 6.42
CA PRO A 195 -3.55 6.49 6.54
C PRO A 195 -4.17 5.94 5.25
N LEU A 196 -4.02 4.63 5.07
CA LEU A 196 -4.72 3.88 4.03
C LEU A 196 -6.06 3.40 4.55
N GLY A 197 -6.97 3.06 3.63
CA GLY A 197 -8.31 2.63 3.95
C GLY A 197 -8.54 1.12 3.85
N VAL A 198 -9.66 0.69 4.40
CA VAL A 198 -10.27 -0.63 4.18
C VAL A 198 -11.72 -0.44 3.74
N ASP A 199 -12.25 -1.37 2.97
CA ASP A 199 -13.68 -1.38 2.61
C ASP A 199 -14.45 -2.14 3.69
N CYS A 200 -15.07 -1.41 4.63
CA CYS A 200 -15.83 -2.00 5.71
C CYS A 200 -17.18 -2.61 5.26
N SER A 201 -17.60 -2.39 4.02
CA SER A 201 -18.76 -3.09 3.45
C SER A 201 -18.41 -4.51 2.98
N VAL A 202 -17.13 -4.74 2.64
CA VAL A 202 -16.59 -6.03 2.20
C VAL A 202 -15.96 -6.76 3.37
N PHE A 203 -15.01 -6.12 4.06
CA PHE A 203 -14.35 -6.67 5.24
C PHE A 203 -15.18 -6.35 6.48
N THR A 204 -15.98 -7.32 6.91
CA THR A 204 -16.95 -7.17 8.01
C THR A 204 -17.03 -8.48 8.79
N PRO A 205 -17.42 -8.47 10.08
CA PRO A 205 -17.67 -9.69 10.83
C PRO A 205 -18.75 -10.58 10.19
N CYS A 206 -19.70 -9.98 9.44
CA CYS A 206 -20.74 -10.71 8.73
C CYS A 206 -20.21 -11.54 7.53
N ALA A 207 -18.95 -11.35 7.13
CA ALA A 207 -18.32 -12.15 6.09
C ALA A 207 -17.91 -13.56 6.55
N GLN A 208 -18.05 -13.87 7.85
CA GLN A 208 -17.77 -15.19 8.42
C GLN A 208 -18.59 -16.27 7.70
N ASP A 209 -17.94 -17.36 7.33
CA ASP A 209 -18.53 -18.45 6.56
C ASP A 209 -18.10 -19.82 7.13
N GLU A 210 -18.98 -20.44 7.90
CA GLU A 210 -18.75 -21.76 8.46
C GLU A 210 -18.70 -22.86 7.39
N ALA A 211 -19.32 -22.66 6.23
CA ALA A 211 -19.24 -23.62 5.14
C ALA A 211 -17.84 -23.63 4.53
N TRP A 212 -17.23 -22.47 4.32
CA TRP A 212 -15.83 -22.37 3.89
C TRP A 212 -14.88 -23.04 4.89
N ARG A 213 -15.08 -22.83 6.20
CA ARG A 213 -14.26 -23.45 7.24
C ARG A 213 -14.38 -24.98 7.21
N ARG A 214 -15.59 -25.51 7.13
CA ARG A 214 -15.82 -26.97 7.04
C ARG A 214 -15.20 -27.56 5.79
N GLU A 215 -15.33 -26.87 4.66
CA GLU A 215 -14.74 -27.33 3.37
C GLU A 215 -13.22 -27.36 3.45
N LEU A 216 -12.58 -26.31 3.97
CA LEU A 216 -11.13 -26.27 4.18
C LEU A 216 -10.67 -27.45 5.06
N CYS A 217 -11.34 -27.70 6.18
CA CYS A 217 -10.99 -28.81 7.06
C CYS A 217 -11.16 -30.16 6.36
N ARG A 218 -12.23 -30.36 5.61
CA ARG A 218 -12.51 -31.60 4.87
C ARG A 218 -11.47 -31.86 3.78
N GLU A 219 -11.14 -30.85 2.99
CA GLU A 219 -10.19 -30.97 1.87
C GLU A 219 -8.75 -31.30 2.36
N HIS A 220 -8.40 -30.80 3.54
CA HIS A 220 -7.06 -30.98 4.08
C HIS A 220 -6.96 -31.99 5.22
N GLY A 221 -8.03 -32.77 5.49
CA GLY A 221 -8.05 -33.80 6.52
C GLY A 221 -7.84 -33.25 7.93
N LEU A 222 -8.32 -32.04 8.21
CA LEU A 222 -8.25 -31.39 9.51
C LEU A 222 -9.50 -31.67 10.32
N ASP A 223 -9.35 -31.73 11.63
CA ASP A 223 -10.49 -31.80 12.55
C ASP A 223 -11.30 -30.49 12.52
N ALA A 224 -12.62 -30.57 12.70
CA ALA A 224 -13.49 -29.39 12.73
C ALA A 224 -13.14 -28.42 13.87
N SER A 225 -12.49 -28.92 14.94
CA SER A 225 -12.00 -28.12 16.06
C SER A 225 -10.65 -27.46 15.83
N THR A 226 -9.98 -27.72 14.67
CA THR A 226 -8.68 -27.15 14.34
C THR A 226 -8.72 -25.62 14.36
N ARG A 227 -7.77 -25.01 15.07
CA ARG A 227 -7.59 -23.56 15.13
C ARG A 227 -6.84 -23.05 13.93
N ILE A 228 -7.43 -22.09 13.24
CA ILE A 228 -6.92 -21.52 11.98
C ILE A 228 -6.26 -20.18 12.28
N PHE A 229 -4.93 -20.13 12.12
CA PHE A 229 -4.17 -18.88 12.03
C PHE A 229 -4.03 -18.51 10.56
N ILE A 230 -4.45 -17.30 10.18
CA ILE A 230 -4.40 -16.87 8.78
C ILE A 230 -3.42 -15.72 8.57
N TYR A 231 -2.68 -15.81 7.47
CA TYR A 231 -1.88 -14.71 6.91
C TYR A 231 -2.30 -14.47 5.46
N THR A 232 -2.42 -13.22 5.07
CA THR A 232 -2.72 -12.83 3.69
C THR A 232 -1.68 -11.85 3.17
N GLY A 233 -1.12 -12.11 1.99
CA GLY A 233 -0.16 -11.22 1.37
C GLY A 233 0.99 -11.90 0.63
N ARG A 234 1.95 -11.09 0.21
CA ARG A 234 3.13 -11.57 -0.52
C ARG A 234 4.08 -12.36 0.40
N TYR A 235 4.58 -13.50 -0.09
CA TYR A 235 5.59 -14.29 0.63
C TYR A 235 6.99 -13.70 0.38
N ALA A 236 7.35 -12.71 1.18
CA ALA A 236 8.63 -12.04 1.08
C ALA A 236 9.45 -12.24 2.37
N PRO A 237 10.79 -12.21 2.29
CA PRO A 237 11.65 -12.45 3.47
C PRO A 237 11.31 -11.56 4.66
N GLU A 238 10.96 -10.29 4.43
CA GLU A 238 10.57 -9.33 5.46
C GLU A 238 9.23 -9.64 6.15
N LYS A 239 8.47 -10.62 5.66
CA LYS A 239 7.22 -11.06 6.29
C LYS A 239 7.42 -12.12 7.36
N ASN A 240 8.61 -12.71 7.43
CA ASN A 240 9.00 -13.70 8.43
C ASN A 240 8.01 -14.88 8.58
N LEU A 241 7.49 -15.38 7.45
CA LEU A 241 6.41 -16.38 7.45
C LEU A 241 6.87 -17.72 8.02
N GLN A 242 8.16 -18.08 7.90
CA GLN A 242 8.69 -19.29 8.49
C GLN A 242 8.63 -19.24 10.04
N LEU A 243 8.82 -18.06 10.64
CA LEU A 243 8.65 -17.86 12.06
C LEU A 243 7.22 -18.19 12.53
N LEU A 244 6.21 -17.80 11.74
CA LEU A 244 4.81 -18.15 12.02
C LEU A 244 4.55 -19.66 11.87
N ALA A 245 5.11 -20.27 10.84
CA ALA A 245 5.01 -21.72 10.63
C ALA A 245 5.64 -22.51 11.80
N ASP A 246 6.82 -22.09 12.26
CA ASP A 246 7.50 -22.70 13.40
C ASP A 246 6.74 -22.48 14.72
N ALA A 247 6.08 -21.32 14.89
CA ALA A 247 5.22 -21.04 16.04
C ALA A 247 3.99 -21.95 16.05
N VAL A 248 3.31 -22.15 14.91
CA VAL A 248 2.18 -23.10 14.82
C VAL A 248 2.63 -24.52 15.08
N ARG A 249 3.79 -24.94 14.57
CA ARG A 249 4.38 -26.25 14.89
C ARG A 249 4.65 -26.40 16.39
N ARG A 250 5.09 -25.35 17.06
CA ARG A 250 5.33 -25.33 18.52
C ARG A 250 4.04 -25.49 19.32
N LEU A 251 2.90 -24.94 18.82
CA LEU A 251 1.56 -25.15 19.42
C LEU A 251 1.09 -26.61 19.30
N GLY A 252 1.58 -27.37 18.34
CA GLY A 252 1.25 -28.78 18.15
C GLY A 252 -0.04 -29.07 17.39
N LYS A 253 -0.50 -30.32 17.47
CA LYS A 253 -1.71 -30.77 16.75
C LYS A 253 -2.93 -29.92 17.08
N GLY A 254 -3.85 -29.82 16.15
CA GLY A 254 -5.07 -29.00 16.30
C GLY A 254 -4.88 -27.51 15.95
N HIS A 255 -3.71 -27.14 15.41
CA HIS A 255 -3.43 -25.78 14.93
C HIS A 255 -2.89 -25.82 13.50
N VAL A 256 -3.29 -24.86 12.66
CA VAL A 256 -2.84 -24.74 11.28
C VAL A 256 -2.57 -23.29 10.90
N LEU A 257 -1.52 -23.04 10.12
CA LEU A 257 -1.27 -21.77 9.46
C LEU A 257 -1.81 -21.81 8.03
N VAL A 258 -2.81 -21.03 7.74
CA VAL A 258 -3.31 -20.81 6.38
C VAL A 258 -2.63 -19.55 5.82
N ALA A 259 -1.74 -19.73 4.86
CA ALA A 259 -1.05 -18.64 4.19
C ALA A 259 -1.67 -18.43 2.80
N VAL A 260 -2.30 -17.28 2.59
CA VAL A 260 -2.95 -16.90 1.32
C VAL A 260 -2.05 -15.94 0.56
N GLY A 261 -1.50 -16.38 -0.56
CA GLY A 261 -0.60 -15.53 -1.34
C GLY A 261 0.44 -16.29 -2.14
N ASN A 262 1.47 -15.57 -2.58
CA ASN A 262 2.62 -16.12 -3.27
C ASN A 262 3.89 -15.29 -3.03
N GLY A 263 5.03 -15.80 -3.47
CA GLY A 263 6.30 -15.07 -3.43
C GLY A 263 7.51 -15.97 -3.22
N PRO A 264 8.71 -15.38 -3.12
CA PRO A 264 9.97 -16.12 -3.10
C PRO A 264 10.28 -16.80 -1.74
N ALA A 265 9.58 -16.45 -0.66
CA ALA A 265 9.81 -16.98 0.68
C ALA A 265 8.54 -17.62 1.26
N PRO A 266 8.03 -18.73 0.67
CA PRO A 266 6.84 -19.40 1.18
C PRO A 266 7.11 -20.07 2.53
N PRO A 267 6.15 -20.05 3.48
CA PRO A 267 6.27 -20.84 4.70
C PRO A 267 6.17 -22.33 4.41
N ALA A 268 6.86 -23.14 5.20
CA ALA A 268 6.86 -24.60 5.07
C ALA A 268 6.72 -25.28 6.42
N GLY A 269 6.03 -26.43 6.43
CA GLY A 269 5.84 -27.24 7.62
C GLY A 269 4.60 -28.12 7.55
N PRO A 270 4.47 -29.12 8.43
CA PRO A 270 3.36 -30.09 8.40
C PRO A 270 2.00 -29.45 8.72
N GLN A 271 1.97 -28.30 9.39
CA GLN A 271 0.76 -27.58 9.79
C GLN A 271 0.60 -26.27 8.99
N VAL A 272 1.11 -26.23 7.74
CA VAL A 272 1.03 -25.07 6.88
C VAL A 272 0.23 -25.40 5.63
N LEU A 273 -0.87 -24.69 5.43
CA LEU A 273 -1.64 -24.70 4.19
C LEU A 273 -1.34 -23.44 3.40
N ARG A 274 -0.88 -23.60 2.17
CA ARG A 274 -0.62 -22.51 1.25
C ARG A 274 -1.75 -22.44 0.23
N LEU A 275 -2.48 -21.35 0.25
CA LEU A 275 -3.53 -21.05 -0.71
C LEU A 275 -3.03 -20.04 -1.76
N PRO A 276 -3.51 -20.13 -3.00
CA PRO A 276 -3.16 -19.14 -4.02
C PRO A 276 -3.58 -17.73 -3.60
N PRO A 277 -3.00 -16.68 -4.22
CA PRO A 277 -3.43 -15.31 -3.99
C PRO A 277 -4.91 -15.14 -4.32
N GLU A 278 -5.66 -14.54 -3.40
CA GLU A 278 -7.05 -14.16 -3.63
C GLU A 278 -7.14 -12.68 -3.98
N ASN A 279 -7.71 -12.37 -5.13
CA ASN A 279 -7.89 -11.01 -5.62
C ASN A 279 -9.34 -10.50 -5.47
N ASP A 280 -10.28 -11.39 -5.24
CA ASP A 280 -11.66 -11.04 -4.91
C ASP A 280 -11.74 -10.66 -3.43
N GLY A 281 -12.12 -9.40 -3.16
CA GLY A 281 -12.21 -8.86 -1.80
C GLY A 281 -13.20 -9.60 -0.92
N HIS A 282 -14.35 -10.02 -1.47
CA HIS A 282 -15.37 -10.76 -0.72
C HIS A 282 -14.90 -12.15 -0.33
N ARG A 283 -14.22 -12.86 -1.24
CA ARG A 283 -13.63 -14.17 -0.93
C ARG A 283 -12.53 -14.05 0.11
N LEU A 284 -11.67 -13.03 -0.01
CA LEU A 284 -10.63 -12.77 0.96
C LEU A 284 -11.20 -12.43 2.35
N ALA A 285 -12.22 -11.57 2.40
CA ALA A 285 -12.92 -11.22 3.63
C ALA A 285 -13.54 -12.45 4.30
N ARG A 286 -14.15 -13.37 3.52
CA ARG A 286 -14.68 -14.65 3.99
C ARG A 286 -13.60 -15.49 4.67
N MET A 287 -12.44 -15.66 4.02
CA MET A 287 -11.32 -16.42 4.59
C MET A 287 -10.83 -15.80 5.89
N VAL A 288 -10.65 -14.47 5.92
CA VAL A 288 -10.14 -13.74 7.09
C VAL A 288 -11.15 -13.76 8.23
N ALA A 289 -12.42 -13.51 7.96
CA ALA A 289 -13.48 -13.48 8.97
C ALA A 289 -13.75 -14.86 9.59
N SER A 290 -13.49 -15.96 8.83
CA SER A 290 -13.71 -17.34 9.28
C SER A 290 -12.51 -17.96 9.99
N ALA A 291 -11.37 -17.27 10.04
CA ALA A 291 -10.20 -17.71 10.80
C ALA A 291 -10.33 -17.35 12.28
N ASP A 292 -9.63 -18.10 13.15
CA ASP A 292 -9.61 -17.83 14.58
C ASP A 292 -8.74 -16.61 14.90
N VAL A 293 -7.59 -16.45 14.21
CA VAL A 293 -6.62 -15.39 14.45
C VAL A 293 -5.92 -15.01 13.15
N TYR A 294 -5.77 -13.71 12.91
CA TYR A 294 -4.91 -13.17 11.88
C TYR A 294 -3.49 -12.92 12.42
N VAL A 295 -2.47 -13.41 11.73
CA VAL A 295 -1.08 -13.33 12.18
C VAL A 295 -0.20 -12.58 11.17
N HIS A 296 0.67 -11.67 11.66
CA HIS A 296 1.55 -10.89 10.79
C HIS A 296 2.90 -10.61 11.44
N ALA A 297 3.95 -11.37 11.06
CA ALA A 297 5.30 -11.27 11.63
C ALA A 297 6.23 -10.30 10.85
N GLY A 298 5.71 -9.53 9.92
CA GLY A 298 6.52 -8.58 9.12
C GLY A 298 7.16 -7.49 9.97
N ASP A 299 8.45 -7.23 9.73
CA ASP A 299 9.25 -6.26 10.49
C ASP A 299 9.47 -4.92 9.76
N GLN A 300 9.03 -4.79 8.51
CA GLN A 300 9.22 -3.61 7.66
C GLN A 300 7.91 -3.07 7.06
N GLU A 301 6.80 -3.29 7.74
CA GLU A 301 5.52 -2.76 7.27
C GLU A 301 5.41 -1.25 7.50
N THR A 302 5.07 -0.54 6.44
CA THR A 302 4.80 0.89 6.52
C THR A 302 3.40 1.19 7.05
N PHE A 303 2.46 0.23 6.91
CA PHE A 303 1.08 0.34 7.36
C PHE A 303 0.50 -0.99 7.85
N GLY A 304 0.22 -1.97 6.96
CA GLY A 304 -0.35 -3.26 7.29
C GLY A 304 -1.80 -3.44 6.85
N LEU A 305 -2.08 -3.31 5.54
CA LEU A 305 -3.44 -3.46 5.00
C LEU A 305 -4.13 -4.75 5.45
N GLY A 306 -3.44 -5.90 5.41
CA GLY A 306 -4.03 -7.17 5.84
C GLY A 306 -4.41 -7.20 7.31
N VAL A 307 -3.65 -6.50 8.17
CA VAL A 307 -4.02 -6.32 9.59
C VAL A 307 -5.27 -5.47 9.72
N LEU A 308 -5.36 -4.36 8.96
CA LEU A 308 -6.56 -3.51 8.97
C LEU A 308 -7.80 -4.26 8.46
N GLU A 309 -7.64 -5.09 7.42
CA GLU A 309 -8.70 -5.96 6.88
C GLU A 309 -9.19 -6.98 7.93
N ALA A 310 -8.26 -7.62 8.65
CA ALA A 310 -8.60 -8.52 9.73
C ALA A 310 -9.33 -7.81 10.88
N MET A 311 -8.90 -6.60 11.23
CA MET A 311 -9.56 -5.76 12.22
C MET A 311 -10.99 -5.41 11.79
N ALA A 312 -11.21 -5.10 10.51
CA ALA A 312 -12.53 -4.83 9.94
C ALA A 312 -13.43 -6.07 9.96
N CYS A 313 -12.87 -7.27 9.75
CA CYS A 313 -13.57 -8.55 9.92
C CYS A 313 -13.84 -8.90 11.40
N GLY A 314 -13.28 -8.15 12.35
CA GLY A 314 -13.35 -8.46 13.78
C GLY A 314 -12.56 -9.71 14.15
N THR A 315 -11.66 -10.18 13.29
CA THR A 315 -10.75 -11.29 13.56
C THR A 315 -9.66 -10.82 14.52
N PRO A 316 -9.39 -11.56 15.62
CA PRO A 316 -8.29 -11.25 16.52
C PRO A 316 -6.94 -11.15 15.78
N VAL A 317 -6.09 -10.21 16.17
CA VAL A 317 -4.82 -9.94 15.50
C VAL A 317 -3.64 -10.20 16.43
N VAL A 318 -2.65 -10.94 15.93
CA VAL A 318 -1.30 -11.03 16.51
C VAL A 318 -0.30 -10.48 15.49
N ALA A 319 0.38 -9.39 15.83
CA ALA A 319 1.28 -8.71 14.91
C ALA A 319 2.65 -8.42 15.54
N ALA A 320 3.67 -8.28 14.68
CA ALA A 320 4.97 -7.81 15.12
C ALA A 320 4.89 -6.40 15.70
N ARG A 321 5.60 -6.11 16.78
CA ARG A 321 5.77 -4.75 17.31
C ARG A 321 6.79 -4.00 16.45
N ALA A 322 6.44 -3.74 15.20
CA ALA A 322 7.31 -3.11 14.23
C ALA A 322 6.54 -2.06 13.41
N ALA A 323 7.16 -0.90 13.26
CA ALA A 323 6.69 0.20 12.40
C ALA A 323 5.16 0.40 12.39
N GLY A 324 4.54 0.42 11.19
CA GLY A 324 3.11 0.66 11.02
C GLY A 324 2.20 -0.38 11.68
N LEU A 325 2.66 -1.65 11.84
CA LEU A 325 1.87 -2.68 12.53
C LEU A 325 1.68 -2.36 14.01
N ALA A 326 2.74 -1.88 14.67
CA ALA A 326 2.66 -1.52 16.09
C ALA A 326 1.65 -0.39 16.33
N GLU A 327 1.65 0.60 15.44
CA GLU A 327 0.70 1.73 15.51
C GLU A 327 -0.74 1.25 15.27
N LEU A 328 -0.93 0.40 14.25
CA LEU A 328 -2.25 -0.08 13.86
C LEU A 328 -2.87 -1.01 14.90
N ALA A 329 -2.09 -1.95 15.47
CA ALA A 329 -2.60 -2.97 16.38
C ALA A 329 -2.49 -2.61 17.88
N TYR A 330 -1.93 -1.44 18.25
CA TYR A 330 -1.82 -1.04 19.65
C TYR A 330 -3.20 -0.92 20.32
N GLY A 331 -3.42 -1.72 21.38
CA GLY A 331 -4.73 -1.78 22.07
C GLY A 331 -5.87 -2.42 21.28
N ALA A 332 -5.60 -2.90 20.07
CA ALA A 332 -6.57 -3.55 19.18
C ALA A 332 -6.16 -4.98 18.78
N GLY A 333 -4.98 -5.43 19.19
CA GLY A 333 -4.43 -6.76 18.98
C GLY A 333 -3.26 -7.04 19.90
N LEU A 334 -2.69 -8.23 19.81
CA LEU A 334 -1.49 -8.61 20.55
C LEU A 334 -0.23 -8.25 19.74
N LEU A 335 0.75 -7.61 20.40
CA LEU A 335 2.00 -7.18 19.77
C LEU A 335 3.18 -7.98 20.28
N VAL A 336 3.86 -8.70 19.39
CA VAL A 336 5.05 -9.51 19.71
C VAL A 336 6.32 -8.70 19.42
N SER A 337 7.12 -8.46 20.47
CA SER A 337 8.36 -7.66 20.38
C SER A 337 9.57 -8.46 19.96
N ARG A 338 9.56 -9.78 20.17
CA ARG A 338 10.71 -10.66 19.94
C ARG A 338 10.45 -11.60 18.78
N PRO A 339 11.35 -11.70 17.79
CA PRO A 339 11.21 -12.64 16.68
C PRO A 339 11.66 -14.06 17.11
N LYS A 340 11.07 -14.58 18.19
CA LYS A 340 11.33 -15.91 18.76
C LYS A 340 10.08 -16.76 18.65
N VAL A 341 10.25 -18.04 18.28
CA VAL A 341 9.17 -19.01 18.08
C VAL A 341 8.26 -19.10 19.30
N ASP A 342 8.83 -19.25 20.51
CA ASP A 342 8.03 -19.38 21.73
C ASP A 342 7.19 -18.13 22.02
N ALA A 343 7.75 -16.93 21.85
CA ALA A 343 7.00 -15.68 22.04
C ALA A 343 5.83 -15.53 21.08
N TRP A 344 5.98 -16.02 19.85
CA TRP A 344 4.89 -16.02 18.86
C TRP A 344 3.86 -17.08 19.18
N ALA A 345 4.26 -18.30 19.56
CA ALA A 345 3.35 -19.37 19.99
C ALA A 345 2.52 -18.94 21.20
N GLU A 346 3.14 -18.39 22.24
CA GLU A 346 2.45 -17.86 23.43
C GLU A 346 1.43 -16.77 23.08
N ALA A 347 1.79 -15.81 22.22
CA ALA A 347 0.87 -14.75 21.81
C ALA A 347 -0.29 -15.28 20.94
N MET A 348 -0.01 -16.23 20.05
CA MET A 348 -1.02 -16.88 19.22
C MET A 348 -2.00 -17.69 20.06
N GLU A 349 -1.52 -18.47 21.03
CA GLU A 349 -2.36 -19.21 21.96
C GLU A 349 -3.19 -18.28 22.85
N ALA A 350 -2.57 -17.24 23.41
CA ALA A 350 -3.27 -16.25 24.22
C ALA A 350 -4.41 -15.56 23.43
N SER A 351 -4.23 -15.37 22.12
CA SER A 351 -5.26 -14.73 21.28
C SER A 351 -6.51 -15.59 21.03
N LEU A 352 -6.44 -16.90 21.29
CA LEU A 352 -7.57 -17.82 21.17
C LEU A 352 -8.52 -17.75 22.40
N SER A 353 -8.10 -17.13 23.50
CA SER A 353 -8.95 -16.99 24.66
C SER A 353 -10.09 -16.00 24.45
N SER A 354 -11.24 -16.20 25.09
CA SER A 354 -12.44 -15.36 24.95
C SER A 354 -12.32 -13.94 25.55
N ASN A 355 -11.18 -13.65 26.21
CA ASN A 355 -11.02 -12.43 27.03
C ASN A 355 -10.63 -11.17 26.24
N HIS A 356 -10.83 -11.15 24.90
CA HIS A 356 -10.39 -10.06 24.03
C HIS A 356 -11.51 -9.16 23.48
N ALA A 357 -12.68 -9.15 24.11
CA ALA A 357 -13.84 -8.36 23.65
C ALA A 357 -13.51 -6.86 23.50
N ALA A 358 -12.73 -6.30 24.44
CA ALA A 358 -12.29 -4.89 24.34
C ALA A 358 -11.36 -4.65 23.16
N GLN A 359 -10.38 -5.52 22.93
CA GLN A 359 -9.48 -5.43 21.78
C GLN A 359 -10.22 -5.55 20.46
N ARG A 360 -11.18 -6.48 20.36
CA ARG A 360 -12.03 -6.63 19.18
C ARG A 360 -12.86 -5.37 18.90
N ARG A 361 -13.47 -4.76 19.93
CA ARG A 361 -14.19 -3.49 19.76
C ARG A 361 -13.27 -2.38 19.29
N ASN A 362 -12.08 -2.27 19.88
CA ASN A 362 -11.09 -1.28 19.48
C ASN A 362 -10.61 -1.49 18.03
N ALA A 363 -10.41 -2.75 17.63
CA ALA A 363 -10.06 -3.12 16.26
C ALA A 363 -11.13 -2.68 15.25
N LEU A 364 -12.39 -3.03 15.51
CA LEU A 364 -13.52 -2.63 14.66
C LEU A 364 -13.67 -1.11 14.59
N ALA A 365 -13.61 -0.41 15.72
CA ALA A 365 -13.69 1.06 15.75
C ALA A 365 -12.56 1.72 14.96
N ARG A 366 -11.34 1.18 15.04
CA ARG A 366 -10.19 1.67 14.28
C ARG A 366 -10.33 1.41 12.79
N ALA A 367 -10.80 0.24 12.39
CA ALA A 367 -11.09 -0.08 11.00
C ALA A 367 -12.16 0.86 10.42
N GLN A 368 -13.25 1.09 11.16
CA GLN A 368 -14.32 2.02 10.76
C GLN A 368 -13.82 3.48 10.63
N ALA A 369 -12.88 3.90 11.50
CA ALA A 369 -12.25 5.21 11.39
C ALA A 369 -11.35 5.33 10.13
N GLN A 370 -10.92 4.21 9.58
CA GLN A 370 -10.12 4.10 8.37
C GLN A 370 -10.91 3.46 7.20
N ASP A 371 -12.23 3.56 7.22
CA ASP A 371 -13.04 3.18 6.05
C ASP A 371 -12.73 4.09 4.84
N TRP A 372 -12.70 3.50 3.64
CA TRP A 372 -12.31 4.22 2.42
C TRP A 372 -13.03 5.56 2.23
N PRO A 373 -14.35 5.71 2.44
CA PRO A 373 -15.02 7.00 2.30
C PRO A 373 -14.39 8.10 3.17
N ARG A 374 -14.03 7.80 4.42
CA ARG A 374 -13.40 8.74 5.35
C ARG A 374 -11.96 9.07 4.94
N VAL A 375 -11.20 8.05 4.56
CA VAL A 375 -9.82 8.21 4.11
C VAL A 375 -9.78 9.05 2.84
N MET A 376 -10.69 8.81 1.89
CA MET A 376 -10.78 9.57 0.64
C MET A 376 -11.20 11.01 0.87
N ALA A 377 -12.13 11.28 1.79
CA ALA A 377 -12.49 12.65 2.16
C ALA A 377 -11.28 13.44 2.68
N GLN A 378 -10.43 12.82 3.52
CA GLN A 378 -9.20 13.45 4.00
C GLN A 378 -8.18 13.68 2.87
N MET A 379 -8.01 12.71 1.97
CA MET A 379 -7.10 12.83 0.83
C MET A 379 -7.55 13.94 -0.12
N THR A 380 -8.82 13.95 -0.52
CA THR A 380 -9.36 14.96 -1.44
C THR A 380 -9.32 16.36 -0.84
N GLN A 381 -9.55 16.52 0.47
CA GLN A 381 -9.36 17.80 1.16
C GLN A 381 -7.93 18.32 1.01
N ARG A 382 -6.92 17.45 1.15
CA ARG A 382 -5.50 17.82 0.98
C ARG A 382 -5.20 18.22 -0.47
N TYR A 383 -5.71 17.45 -1.43
CA TYR A 383 -5.54 17.76 -2.86
C TYR A 383 -6.21 19.09 -3.24
N THR A 384 -7.44 19.32 -2.79
CA THR A 384 -8.15 20.58 -3.00
C THR A 384 -7.41 21.78 -2.40
N ALA A 385 -6.83 21.61 -1.20
CA ALA A 385 -6.02 22.66 -0.58
C ALA A 385 -4.75 22.98 -1.40
N LEU A 386 -4.13 22.00 -2.04
CA LEU A 386 -3.00 22.21 -2.95
C LEU A 386 -3.42 22.90 -4.23
N LEU A 387 -4.53 22.48 -4.83
CA LEU A 387 -5.07 23.08 -6.05
C LEU A 387 -5.48 24.56 -5.82
N GLY A 388 -6.10 24.86 -4.67
CA GLY A 388 -6.45 26.24 -4.31
C GLY A 388 -5.22 27.14 -4.11
N ARG A 389 -4.11 26.62 -3.59
CA ARG A 389 -2.83 27.35 -3.48
C ARG A 389 -2.18 27.60 -4.84
N ALA A 390 -2.26 26.62 -5.74
CA ALA A 390 -1.71 26.74 -7.09
C ALA A 390 -2.50 27.74 -7.97
N ALA A 391 -3.79 27.92 -7.71
CA ALA A 391 -4.66 28.87 -8.41
C ALA A 391 -4.55 30.32 -7.84
N ALA A 392 -3.99 30.52 -6.63
CA ALA A 392 -3.73 31.84 -6.11
C ALA A 392 -2.58 32.52 -6.89
N PRO A 393 -2.67 33.84 -7.23
CA PRO A 393 -1.59 34.53 -7.92
C PRO A 393 -0.29 34.38 -7.10
N ALA A 394 0.73 33.84 -7.74
CA ALA A 394 1.98 33.45 -7.10
C ALA A 394 2.68 34.70 -6.52
N GLU A 395 2.81 34.76 -5.20
CA GLU A 395 4.04 35.27 -4.62
C GLU A 395 5.15 34.38 -5.15
N ALA A 396 6.16 34.94 -5.83
CA ALA A 396 7.19 34.21 -6.54
C ALA A 396 7.79 33.10 -5.64
N PRO A 397 7.67 31.80 -6.01
CA PRO A 397 8.26 30.73 -5.22
C PRO A 397 9.78 30.93 -5.22
N PRO A 398 10.47 30.63 -4.10
CA PRO A 398 11.92 30.61 -4.10
C PRO A 398 12.38 29.67 -5.23
N ALA A 399 13.23 30.15 -6.11
CA ALA A 399 13.71 29.46 -7.28
C ALA A 399 14.05 28.01 -6.94
N ARG A 400 13.32 27.05 -7.55
CA ARG A 400 13.65 25.62 -7.42
C ARG A 400 15.08 25.46 -7.88
N ALA A 401 16.00 25.16 -6.97
CA ALA A 401 17.40 24.92 -7.32
C ALA A 401 17.43 23.89 -8.44
N GLY A 402 18.04 24.26 -9.57
CA GLY A 402 18.00 23.49 -10.80
C GLY A 402 18.23 22.00 -10.56
N LEU A 403 17.43 21.16 -11.21
CA LEU A 403 17.48 19.70 -11.16
C LEU A 403 18.84 19.20 -11.67
N ALA A 404 19.89 19.29 -10.86
CA ALA A 404 21.14 18.63 -11.12
C ALA A 404 20.93 17.12 -10.96
N LEU A 405 20.82 16.43 -12.08
CA LEU A 405 20.72 14.98 -12.14
C LEU A 405 22.02 14.37 -11.62
N PRO A 406 21.98 13.39 -10.70
CA PRO A 406 23.17 12.59 -10.47
C PRO A 406 23.49 11.84 -11.75
N SER A 407 24.64 12.15 -12.34
CA SER A 407 25.25 11.37 -13.41
C SER A 407 25.50 9.96 -12.90
N LEU A 408 24.87 8.97 -13.51
CA LEU A 408 25.26 7.56 -13.38
C LEU A 408 26.54 7.36 -14.20
N ALA A 409 27.66 7.94 -13.74
CA ALA A 409 28.97 7.59 -14.24
C ALA A 409 29.33 6.21 -13.68
N SER A 410 29.41 5.23 -14.55
CA SER A 410 29.91 3.87 -14.29
C SER A 410 31.34 3.94 -13.67
N PRO A 411 31.60 3.26 -12.56
CA PRO A 411 32.94 2.95 -12.13
C PRO A 411 33.39 1.63 -12.74
N LEU A 412 33.60 1.60 -14.05
CA LEU A 412 34.30 0.50 -14.71
C LEU A 412 35.29 1.12 -15.70
N ALA A 413 36.48 1.42 -15.21
CA ALA A 413 37.74 1.37 -15.91
C ALA A 413 38.83 2.05 -15.07
N ARG A 414 39.63 1.24 -14.38
CA ARG A 414 41.09 1.42 -14.18
C ARG A 414 41.60 0.32 -13.24
N HIS A 415 41.94 -0.82 -13.82
CA HIS A 415 43.07 -1.62 -13.39
C HIS A 415 43.83 -2.05 -14.67
N ARG A 416 44.86 -1.36 -14.95
CA ARG A 416 46.13 -1.85 -15.49
C ARG A 416 47.23 -1.44 -14.53
#